data_2426b6885f6c2a5c2ac7b7513fe2dd5d
#
_entry.id   2426b6885f6c2a5c2ac7b7513fe2dd5d
#
_cell.length_a   1.000
_cell.length_b   1.000
_cell.length_c   1.000
_cell.angle_alpha   90.00
_cell.angle_beta   90.00
_cell.angle_gamma   90.00
#
_symmetry.space_group_name_H-M   'P 1'
#
loop_
_entity.id
_entity.type
_entity.pdbx_description
1 polymer ?
#
loop_
_entity_poly.entity_id
_entity_poly.type
_entity_poly.pdbx_seq_one_letter_code
_entity_poly.pdbx_strand_id
1 'polypeptide(L)'
;MQSVGYECRVMGVPKTIDNDLFGTDHCPGYASAAKYIATSLMEVNLDAHVYDTGMIVVMEIMGRHAGWLTAAAALAGEYGAGPDLIYLPEVDFSMTQFIEDVKRVYAEKGSCIVAVSEGIHYEDGGFVSEAKVAANDGFGHAQLGGLAAMLAQVLKEETGAKVRGIELNLLQRCGAHLASETDIEAVSYTHLRAHETSLHLV
;
A
#
# COMPACT_ATOMS: atom_id res chain seq x y z
N MET A 1 5.96 -8.03 -33.98
CA MET A 1 5.34 -7.35 -35.14
C MET A 1 6.32 -7.24 -36.31
N GLN A 2 7.54 -6.77 -36.12
CA GLN A 2 8.56 -6.75 -37.19
C GLN A 2 8.81 -8.14 -37.81
N SER A 3 8.74 -9.21 -37.02
CA SER A 3 8.92 -10.60 -37.49
C SER A 3 7.85 -11.09 -38.49
N VAL A 4 6.72 -10.40 -38.57
CA VAL A 4 5.61 -10.69 -39.54
C VAL A 4 5.46 -9.59 -40.59
N GLY A 5 6.47 -8.69 -40.73
CA GLY A 5 6.48 -7.63 -41.72
C GLY A 5 5.47 -6.51 -41.47
N TYR A 6 4.92 -6.40 -40.27
CA TYR A 6 3.99 -5.31 -39.92
C TYR A 6 4.78 -4.10 -39.41
N GLU A 7 4.72 -3.00 -40.10
CA GLU A 7 5.34 -1.74 -39.70
C GLU A 7 4.47 -1.07 -38.63
N CYS A 8 5.01 -0.97 -37.43
CA CYS A 8 4.30 -0.38 -36.28
C CYS A 8 5.31 0.40 -35.42
N ARG A 9 4.95 1.61 -35.02
CA ARG A 9 5.68 2.39 -34.04
C ARG A 9 5.18 2.04 -32.66
N VAL A 10 6.06 1.63 -31.77
CA VAL A 10 5.76 1.24 -30.39
C VAL A 10 6.45 2.20 -29.44
N MET A 11 5.65 2.90 -28.63
CA MET A 11 6.13 3.75 -27.54
C MET A 11 5.79 3.07 -26.22
N GLY A 12 6.82 2.81 -25.43
CA GLY A 12 6.67 2.26 -24.06
C GLY A 12 6.53 3.41 -23.07
N VAL A 13 5.44 3.39 -22.30
CA VAL A 13 5.24 4.30 -21.16
C VAL A 13 5.25 3.44 -19.90
N PRO A 14 6.30 3.51 -19.07
CA PRO A 14 6.36 2.76 -17.84
C PRO A 14 5.32 3.28 -16.85
N LYS A 15 4.70 2.37 -16.11
CA LYS A 15 3.63 2.70 -15.17
C LYS A 15 3.64 1.72 -13.99
N THR A 16 3.72 2.25 -12.78
CA THR A 16 3.46 1.55 -11.53
C THR A 16 2.85 2.51 -10.53
N ILE A 17 2.01 2.01 -9.62
CA ILE A 17 1.49 2.79 -8.50
C ILE A 17 2.44 2.74 -7.30
N ASP A 18 3.32 1.74 -7.26
CA ASP A 18 4.21 1.48 -6.13
C ASP A 18 5.37 2.49 -6.04
N ASN A 19 5.51 3.35 -7.05
CA ASN A 19 6.58 4.35 -7.17
C ASN A 19 7.99 3.75 -7.15
N ASP A 20 8.15 2.56 -7.72
CA ASP A 20 9.35 1.71 -7.64
C ASP A 20 10.17 1.66 -8.94
N LEU A 21 9.97 2.60 -9.87
CA LEU A 21 10.76 2.68 -11.09
C LEU A 21 12.08 3.40 -10.84
N PHE A 22 13.17 2.71 -11.16
CA PHE A 22 14.51 3.29 -11.04
C PHE A 22 14.65 4.58 -11.87
N GLY A 23 15.20 5.63 -11.25
CA GLY A 23 15.41 6.93 -11.90
C GLY A 23 14.15 7.76 -12.12
N THR A 24 13.05 7.40 -11.45
CA THR A 24 11.79 8.14 -11.49
C THR A 24 11.41 8.58 -10.08
N ASP A 25 11.24 9.88 -9.85
CA ASP A 25 10.88 10.42 -8.53
C ASP A 25 9.39 10.25 -8.23
N HIS A 26 8.55 10.32 -9.25
CA HIS A 26 7.11 10.23 -9.14
C HIS A 26 6.50 9.40 -10.29
N CYS A 27 5.80 8.34 -9.94
CA CYS A 27 5.03 7.54 -10.88
C CYS A 27 3.55 7.98 -10.86
N PRO A 28 2.91 8.23 -12.03
CA PRO A 28 1.51 8.61 -12.08
C PRO A 28 0.59 7.60 -11.40
N GLY A 29 -0.29 8.09 -10.53
CA GLY A 29 -1.18 7.31 -9.68
C GLY A 29 -0.71 7.18 -8.24
N TYR A 30 0.59 7.33 -7.96
CA TYR A 30 1.13 7.25 -6.61
C TYR A 30 0.56 8.34 -5.69
N ALA A 31 0.58 9.62 -6.11
CA ALA A 31 0.10 10.71 -5.29
C ALA A 31 -1.40 10.60 -4.93
N SER A 32 -2.22 10.11 -5.88
CA SER A 32 -3.65 9.85 -5.63
C SER A 32 -3.84 8.70 -4.63
N ALA A 33 -3.09 7.63 -4.76
CA ALA A 33 -3.13 6.51 -3.82
C ALA A 33 -2.64 6.93 -2.43
N ALA A 34 -1.55 7.69 -2.34
CA ALA A 34 -1.05 8.25 -1.08
C ALA A 34 -2.10 9.11 -0.37
N LYS A 35 -2.77 9.98 -1.12
CA LYS A 35 -3.89 10.80 -0.61
C LYS A 35 -5.05 9.93 -0.12
N TYR A 36 -5.41 8.89 -0.87
CA TYR A 36 -6.45 7.94 -0.48
C TYR A 36 -6.11 7.23 0.82
N ILE A 37 -4.89 6.71 0.94
CA ILE A 37 -4.39 6.00 2.12
C ILE A 37 -4.42 6.91 3.36
N ALA A 38 -3.85 8.12 3.25
CA ALA A 38 -3.83 9.08 4.35
C ALA A 38 -5.25 9.47 4.79
N THR A 39 -6.15 9.74 3.84
CA THR A 39 -7.56 10.07 4.13
C THR A 39 -8.27 8.91 4.82
N SER A 40 -8.13 7.69 4.30
CA SER A 40 -8.75 6.51 4.90
C SER A 40 -8.24 6.24 6.33
N LEU A 41 -6.95 6.49 6.58
CA LEU A 41 -6.38 6.41 7.94
C LEU A 41 -6.99 7.43 8.89
N MET A 42 -7.18 8.67 8.43
CA MET A 42 -7.84 9.72 9.24
C MET A 42 -9.26 9.30 9.61
N GLU A 43 -10.03 8.74 8.67
CA GLU A 43 -11.39 8.25 8.91
C GLU A 43 -11.40 7.09 9.92
N VAL A 44 -10.51 6.11 9.74
CA VAL A 44 -10.37 4.96 10.63
C VAL A 44 -9.89 5.39 12.02
N ASN A 45 -9.01 6.39 12.11
CA ASN A 45 -8.57 6.97 13.38
C ASN A 45 -9.74 7.53 14.18
N LEU A 46 -10.67 8.23 13.54
CA LEU A 46 -11.87 8.75 14.20
C LEU A 46 -12.73 7.61 14.75
N ASP A 47 -12.98 6.55 13.98
CA ASP A 47 -13.76 5.39 14.44
C ASP A 47 -13.06 4.64 15.58
N ALA A 48 -11.74 4.53 15.53
CA ALA A 48 -10.97 3.84 16.58
C ALA A 48 -11.07 4.51 17.96
N HIS A 49 -11.36 5.81 17.99
CA HIS A 49 -11.43 6.61 19.22
C HIS A 49 -12.87 6.95 19.66
N VAL A 50 -13.88 6.40 19.00
CA VAL A 50 -15.29 6.66 19.36
C VAL A 50 -15.68 6.03 20.71
N TYR A 51 -15.07 4.90 21.07
CA TYR A 51 -15.41 4.14 22.26
C TYR A 51 -14.32 4.19 23.33
N ASP A 52 -14.72 4.29 24.59
CA ASP A 52 -13.79 4.31 25.73
C ASP A 52 -12.88 3.05 25.84
N THR A 53 -13.35 1.93 25.30
CA THR A 53 -12.58 0.67 25.30
C THR A 53 -11.45 0.61 24.28
N GLY A 54 -11.42 1.58 23.36
CA GLY A 54 -10.44 1.61 22.28
C GLY A 54 -10.49 0.41 21.34
N MET A 55 -9.60 0.44 20.35
CA MET A 55 -9.55 -0.60 19.32
C MET A 55 -8.14 -0.70 18.73
N ILE A 56 -7.75 -1.89 18.30
CA ILE A 56 -6.58 -2.10 17.46
C ILE A 56 -7.04 -2.22 16.01
N VAL A 57 -6.42 -1.48 15.10
CA VAL A 57 -6.68 -1.55 13.66
C VAL A 57 -5.40 -1.88 12.92
N VAL A 58 -5.47 -2.88 12.05
CA VAL A 58 -4.39 -3.23 11.11
C VAL A 58 -4.87 -2.90 9.72
N MET A 59 -4.25 -1.92 9.06
CA MET A 59 -4.56 -1.51 7.70
C MET A 59 -3.50 -2.03 6.74
N GLU A 60 -3.90 -2.93 5.85
CA GLU A 60 -3.06 -3.48 4.80
C GLU A 60 -3.08 -2.56 3.57
N ILE A 61 -1.89 -2.23 3.09
CA ILE A 61 -1.64 -1.29 2.00
C ILE A 61 -0.84 -2.00 0.92
N MET A 62 -1.12 -1.70 -0.34
CA MET A 62 -0.37 -2.21 -1.49
C MET A 62 1.11 -1.82 -1.42
N GLY A 63 1.94 -2.63 -2.05
CA GLY A 63 3.38 -2.44 -2.18
C GLY A 63 4.12 -3.72 -1.88
N ARG A 64 4.39 -4.54 -2.92
CA ARG A 64 5.00 -5.86 -2.73
C ARG A 64 6.48 -5.76 -2.37
N HIS A 65 7.23 -4.89 -3.05
CA HIS A 65 8.68 -4.77 -2.92
C HIS A 65 9.12 -3.36 -2.58
N ALA A 66 8.19 -2.41 -2.52
CA ALA A 66 8.46 -1.01 -2.20
C ALA A 66 7.39 -0.48 -1.23
N GLY A 67 7.83 0.10 -0.14
CA GLY A 67 6.99 0.59 0.95
C GLY A 67 6.49 2.02 0.79
N TRP A 68 6.65 2.66 -0.36
CA TRP A 68 6.27 4.06 -0.56
C TRP A 68 4.81 4.36 -0.25
N LEU A 69 3.89 3.48 -0.69
CA LEU A 69 2.47 3.65 -0.40
C LEU A 69 2.17 3.49 1.09
N THR A 70 2.79 2.50 1.73
CA THR A 70 2.64 2.29 3.18
C THR A 70 3.26 3.42 3.99
N ALA A 71 4.41 3.93 3.56
CA ALA A 71 5.05 5.10 4.18
C ALA A 71 4.18 6.36 4.06
N ALA A 72 3.42 6.50 2.97
CA ALA A 72 2.49 7.63 2.80
C ALA A 72 1.38 7.68 3.87
N ALA A 73 1.13 6.58 4.57
CA ALA A 73 0.25 6.54 5.73
C ALA A 73 0.67 7.55 6.81
N ALA A 74 1.97 7.82 6.94
CA ALA A 74 2.51 8.81 7.88
C ALA A 74 1.99 10.23 7.64
N LEU A 75 1.55 10.56 6.42
CA LEU A 75 0.99 11.89 6.09
C LEU A 75 -0.27 12.22 6.90
N ALA A 76 -1.03 11.22 7.33
CA ALA A 76 -2.16 11.43 8.23
C ALA A 76 -1.72 12.02 9.59
N GLY A 77 -0.45 11.85 9.96
CA GLY A 77 0.15 12.41 11.18
C GLY A 77 0.19 13.93 11.19
N GLU A 78 0.31 14.59 10.03
CA GLU A 78 0.24 16.05 9.90
C GLU A 78 -1.11 16.61 10.39
N TYR A 79 -2.13 15.77 10.41
CA TYR A 79 -3.48 16.09 10.89
C TYR A 79 -3.79 15.45 12.26
N GLY A 80 -2.78 14.91 12.94
CA GLY A 80 -2.94 14.28 14.25
C GLY A 80 -3.63 12.90 14.22
N ALA A 81 -3.70 12.27 13.05
CA ALA A 81 -4.41 11.00 12.84
C ALA A 81 -3.52 9.93 12.15
N GLY A 82 -2.22 10.03 12.30
CA GLY A 82 -1.26 9.07 11.74
C GLY A 82 -1.34 7.70 12.40
N PRO A 83 -0.80 6.67 11.73
CA PRO A 83 -0.64 5.37 12.35
C PRO A 83 0.38 5.42 13.50
N ASP A 84 0.19 4.57 14.50
CA ASP A 84 1.13 4.41 15.61
C ASP A 84 2.36 3.59 15.21
N LEU A 85 2.16 2.64 14.31
CA LEU A 85 3.19 1.72 13.81
C LEU A 85 3.09 1.58 12.30
N ILE A 86 4.24 1.54 11.63
CA ILE A 86 4.34 1.32 10.17
C ILE A 86 5.33 0.18 9.92
N TYR A 87 4.91 -0.83 9.14
CA TYR A 87 5.74 -1.96 8.75
C TYR A 87 5.92 -1.97 7.23
N LEU A 88 7.16 -1.83 6.80
CA LEU A 88 7.57 -1.69 5.39
C LEU A 88 8.21 -2.99 4.87
N PRO A 89 8.11 -3.27 3.56
CA PRO A 89 8.73 -4.45 2.98
C PRO A 89 10.27 -4.38 2.92
N GLU A 90 10.85 -3.20 3.12
CA GLU A 90 12.31 -3.02 3.15
C GLU A 90 12.96 -3.47 4.46
N VAL A 91 12.17 -3.87 5.46
CA VAL A 91 12.66 -4.27 6.78
C VAL A 91 12.13 -5.65 7.13
N ASP A 92 13.01 -6.54 7.56
CA ASP A 92 12.64 -7.88 7.98
C ASP A 92 11.60 -7.84 9.10
N PHE A 93 10.52 -8.58 8.90
CA PHE A 93 9.40 -8.63 9.83
C PHE A 93 9.60 -9.72 10.89
N SER A 94 9.32 -9.36 12.14
CA SER A 94 9.28 -10.30 13.24
C SER A 94 7.90 -10.29 13.89
N MET A 95 7.21 -11.41 13.86
CA MET A 95 5.89 -11.57 14.48
C MET A 95 5.95 -11.30 16.00
N THR A 96 6.99 -11.75 16.67
CA THR A 96 7.16 -11.53 18.11
C THR A 96 7.29 -10.03 18.41
N GLN A 97 8.17 -9.34 17.69
CA GLN A 97 8.36 -7.90 17.87
C GLN A 97 7.10 -7.11 17.54
N PHE A 98 6.40 -7.49 16.47
CA PHE A 98 5.12 -6.90 16.10
C PHE A 98 4.09 -6.96 17.23
N ILE A 99 3.92 -8.14 17.83
CA ILE A 99 2.98 -8.33 18.95
C ILE A 99 3.39 -7.47 20.16
N GLU A 100 4.68 -7.44 20.49
CA GLU A 100 5.20 -6.63 21.60
C GLU A 100 4.98 -5.12 21.37
N ASP A 101 5.26 -4.63 20.16
CA ASP A 101 5.08 -3.22 19.80
C ASP A 101 3.62 -2.81 19.89
N VAL A 102 2.70 -3.62 19.36
CA VAL A 102 1.26 -3.34 19.42
C VAL A 102 0.77 -3.38 20.88
N LYS A 103 1.18 -4.38 21.66
CA LYS A 103 0.83 -4.46 23.10
C LYS A 103 1.28 -3.23 23.87
N ARG A 104 2.50 -2.77 23.61
CA ARG A 104 3.06 -1.57 24.24
C ARG A 104 2.24 -0.33 23.91
N VAL A 105 2.00 -0.07 22.63
CA VAL A 105 1.23 1.10 22.18
C VAL A 105 -0.20 1.05 22.70
N TYR A 106 -0.84 -0.11 22.63
CA TYR A 106 -2.21 -0.29 23.11
C TYR A 106 -2.33 -0.07 24.62
N ALA A 107 -1.35 -0.52 25.40
CA ALA A 107 -1.31 -0.30 26.84
C ALA A 107 -1.10 1.19 27.21
N GLU A 108 -0.33 1.92 26.40
CA GLU A 108 -0.04 3.34 26.64
C GLU A 108 -1.19 4.26 26.22
N LYS A 109 -1.82 3.97 25.07
CA LYS A 109 -2.79 4.87 24.42
C LYS A 109 -4.24 4.40 24.51
N GLY A 110 -4.48 3.14 24.83
CA GLY A 110 -5.81 2.52 24.78
C GLY A 110 -6.28 2.16 23.38
N SER A 111 -5.58 2.57 22.33
CA SER A 111 -5.81 2.25 20.93
C SER A 111 -4.49 2.03 20.22
N CYS A 112 -4.51 1.34 19.06
CA CYS A 112 -3.32 1.21 18.22
C CYS A 112 -3.73 1.09 16.76
N ILE A 113 -3.18 1.95 15.90
CA ILE A 113 -3.39 1.92 14.47
C ILE A 113 -2.09 1.53 13.79
N VAL A 114 -2.13 0.44 13.04
CA VAL A 114 -1.00 -0.13 12.34
C VAL A 114 -1.21 -0.02 10.84
N ALA A 115 -0.27 0.56 10.13
CA ALA A 115 -0.17 0.49 8.68
C ALA A 115 0.87 -0.59 8.31
N VAL A 116 0.48 -1.53 7.46
CA VAL A 116 1.35 -2.64 7.06
C VAL A 116 1.32 -2.83 5.55
N SER A 117 2.50 -3.00 4.94
CA SER A 117 2.59 -3.35 3.52
C SER A 117 2.21 -4.82 3.30
N GLU A 118 1.47 -5.10 2.22
CA GLU A 118 1.17 -6.47 1.79
C GLU A 118 2.44 -7.32 1.56
N GLY A 119 3.57 -6.66 1.27
CA GLY A 119 4.84 -7.27 0.91
C GLY A 119 5.81 -7.46 2.07
N ILE A 120 5.40 -7.32 3.33
CA ILE A 120 6.30 -7.61 4.46
C ILE A 120 6.74 -9.07 4.44
N HIS A 121 7.99 -9.33 4.74
CA HIS A 121 8.60 -10.65 4.71
C HIS A 121 9.49 -10.91 5.93
N TYR A 122 9.68 -12.18 6.23
CA TYR A 122 10.65 -12.61 7.23
C TYR A 122 12.09 -12.53 6.70
N GLU A 123 13.08 -12.67 7.59
CA GLU A 123 14.52 -12.66 7.27
C GLU A 123 14.91 -13.68 6.18
N ASP A 124 14.17 -14.78 6.06
CA ASP A 124 14.39 -15.80 5.02
C ASP A 124 13.80 -15.42 3.66
N GLY A 125 13.17 -14.25 3.54
CA GLY A 125 12.53 -13.74 2.34
C GLY A 125 11.12 -14.30 2.09
N GLY A 126 10.58 -15.14 2.97
CA GLY A 126 9.21 -15.64 2.89
C GLY A 126 8.20 -14.53 3.23
N PHE A 127 7.20 -14.32 2.37
CA PHE A 127 6.14 -13.35 2.67
C PHE A 127 5.30 -13.79 3.87
N VAL A 128 4.97 -12.85 4.75
CA VAL A 128 4.14 -13.10 5.94
C VAL A 128 2.73 -13.53 5.53
N SER A 129 2.23 -13.03 4.41
CA SER A 129 0.89 -13.31 3.87
C SER A 129 0.90 -14.29 2.70
N GLU A 130 1.77 -15.28 2.66
CA GLU A 130 1.64 -16.32 1.64
C GLU A 130 0.26 -16.97 1.76
N ALA A 131 -0.70 -16.38 1.04
CA ALA A 131 -1.95 -17.06 0.80
C ALA A 131 -1.61 -18.37 0.09
N LYS A 132 -1.94 -19.50 0.69
CA LYS A 132 -1.79 -20.85 0.12
C LYS A 132 -2.70 -21.06 -1.12
N VAL A 133 -2.88 -20.02 -1.91
CA VAL A 133 -3.67 -20.05 -3.15
C VAL A 133 -2.69 -20.19 -4.30
N ALA A 134 -2.63 -21.39 -4.83
CA ALA A 134 -1.73 -21.87 -5.85
C ALA A 134 -1.91 -21.25 -7.26
N ALA A 135 -2.25 -19.99 -7.39
CA ALA A 135 -2.36 -19.33 -8.69
C ALA A 135 -1.50 -18.07 -8.71
N ASN A 136 -0.40 -18.13 -9.45
CA ASN A 136 0.32 -16.92 -9.85
C ASN A 136 -0.58 -16.07 -10.74
N ASP A 137 -0.41 -14.74 -10.67
CA ASP A 137 -1.02 -13.84 -11.63
C ASP A 137 -0.49 -14.10 -13.06
N GLY A 138 -1.05 -13.44 -14.06
CA GLY A 138 -0.63 -13.59 -15.46
C GLY A 138 0.83 -13.20 -15.73
N PHE A 139 1.54 -12.64 -14.77
CA PHE A 139 2.95 -12.26 -14.80
C PHE A 139 3.85 -13.15 -13.94
N GLY A 140 3.30 -14.18 -13.30
CA GLY A 140 4.05 -15.14 -12.49
C GLY A 140 4.27 -14.73 -11.03
N HIS A 141 3.60 -13.69 -10.54
CA HIS A 141 3.71 -13.26 -9.15
C HIS A 141 2.73 -14.03 -8.26
N ALA A 142 3.18 -14.40 -7.05
CA ALA A 142 2.30 -14.94 -6.02
C ALA A 142 1.18 -13.95 -5.68
N GLN A 143 -0.05 -14.44 -5.55
CA GLN A 143 -1.13 -13.60 -5.03
C GLN A 143 -0.93 -13.41 -3.53
N LEU A 144 -0.75 -12.16 -3.11
CA LEU A 144 -0.72 -11.75 -1.73
C LEU A 144 -2.13 -11.31 -1.32
N GLY A 145 -2.47 -11.45 -0.05
CA GLY A 145 -3.76 -10.99 0.51
C GLY A 145 -4.10 -11.70 1.81
N GLY A 146 -5.00 -11.09 2.57
CA GLY A 146 -5.41 -11.62 3.86
C GLY A 146 -4.43 -11.37 4.99
N LEU A 147 -3.39 -10.57 4.79
CA LEU A 147 -2.41 -10.21 5.81
C LEU A 147 -3.08 -9.50 6.98
N ALA A 148 -3.89 -8.46 6.71
CA ALA A 148 -4.58 -7.72 7.75
C ALA A 148 -5.51 -8.61 8.58
N ALA A 149 -6.22 -9.54 7.94
CA ALA A 149 -7.11 -10.47 8.64
C ALA A 149 -6.32 -11.44 9.53
N MET A 150 -5.21 -11.97 9.03
CA MET A 150 -4.33 -12.88 9.77
C MET A 150 -3.69 -12.18 10.98
N LEU A 151 -3.09 -11.00 10.78
CA LEU A 151 -2.49 -10.22 11.87
C LEU A 151 -3.55 -9.79 12.91
N ALA A 152 -4.75 -9.41 12.47
CA ALA A 152 -5.84 -9.07 13.37
C ALA A 152 -6.28 -10.26 14.23
N GLN A 153 -6.30 -11.47 13.66
CA GLN A 153 -6.64 -12.68 14.41
C GLN A 153 -5.56 -12.98 15.47
N VAL A 154 -4.28 -12.91 15.10
CA VAL A 154 -3.17 -13.10 16.04
C VAL A 154 -3.24 -12.08 17.19
N LEU A 155 -3.42 -10.80 16.86
CA LEU A 155 -3.51 -9.75 17.89
C LEU A 155 -4.73 -9.93 18.80
N LYS A 156 -5.85 -10.39 18.26
CA LYS A 156 -7.05 -10.68 19.07
C LYS A 156 -6.82 -11.79 20.07
N GLU A 157 -6.11 -12.85 19.67
CA GLU A 157 -5.75 -13.97 20.55
C GLU A 157 -4.75 -13.55 21.64
N GLU A 158 -3.79 -12.71 21.27
CA GLU A 158 -2.70 -12.26 22.14
C GLU A 158 -3.07 -11.13 23.12
N THR A 159 -4.08 -10.30 22.76
CA THR A 159 -4.45 -9.12 23.55
C THR A 159 -5.83 -9.21 24.18
N GLY A 160 -6.73 -10.02 23.62
CA GLY A 160 -8.15 -10.02 23.97
C GLY A 160 -8.89 -8.74 23.58
N ALA A 161 -8.24 -7.79 22.93
CA ALA A 161 -8.80 -6.52 22.50
C ALA A 161 -9.77 -6.67 21.32
N LYS A 162 -10.54 -5.62 21.05
CA LYS A 162 -11.29 -5.49 19.79
C LYS A 162 -10.29 -5.16 18.67
N VAL A 163 -10.10 -6.07 17.73
CA VAL A 163 -9.18 -5.89 16.61
C VAL A 163 -9.93 -5.89 15.29
N ARG A 164 -9.53 -5.02 14.36
CA ARG A 164 -10.04 -4.94 12.99
C ARG A 164 -8.88 -5.03 12.00
N GLY A 165 -8.98 -5.93 11.02
CA GLY A 165 -8.16 -5.93 9.82
C GLY A 165 -8.90 -5.23 8.70
N ILE A 166 -8.24 -4.32 8.00
CA ILE A 166 -8.77 -3.57 6.86
C ILE A 166 -7.79 -3.74 5.71
N GLU A 167 -8.26 -4.32 4.61
CA GLU A 167 -7.51 -4.38 3.36
C GLU A 167 -8.00 -3.26 2.43
N LEU A 168 -7.15 -2.31 2.09
CA LEU A 168 -7.51 -1.25 1.13
C LEU A 168 -7.64 -1.81 -0.29
N ASN A 169 -6.87 -2.85 -0.59
CA ASN A 169 -6.94 -3.61 -1.83
C ASN A 169 -7.09 -2.70 -3.07
N LEU A 170 -8.08 -2.97 -3.94
CA LEU A 170 -8.32 -2.20 -5.17
C LEU A 170 -8.72 -0.74 -4.91
N LEU A 171 -9.35 -0.44 -3.79
CA LEU A 171 -9.90 0.90 -3.52
C LEU A 171 -8.83 1.98 -3.57
N GLN A 172 -7.64 1.73 -3.04
CA GLN A 172 -6.54 2.70 -3.00
C GLN A 172 -6.04 3.12 -4.40
N ARG A 173 -6.27 2.32 -5.45
CA ARG A 173 -5.86 2.63 -6.82
C ARG A 173 -7.00 3.06 -7.75
N CYS A 174 -8.22 3.12 -7.26
CA CYS A 174 -9.40 3.48 -8.06
C CYS A 174 -10.30 4.55 -7.41
N GLY A 175 -9.85 5.17 -6.32
CA GLY A 175 -10.58 6.20 -5.58
C GLY A 175 -10.57 7.55 -6.30
N ALA A 176 -11.28 7.66 -7.43
CA ALA A 176 -11.28 8.84 -8.30
C ALA A 176 -11.70 10.14 -7.60
N HIS A 177 -12.50 10.05 -6.53
CA HIS A 177 -12.93 11.19 -5.73
C HIS A 177 -11.79 11.84 -4.92
N LEU A 178 -10.67 11.12 -4.75
CA LEU A 178 -9.47 11.61 -4.09
C LEU A 178 -8.28 11.76 -5.06
N ALA A 179 -8.56 11.84 -6.37
CA ALA A 179 -7.51 12.04 -7.35
C ALA A 179 -6.65 13.28 -7.00
N SER A 180 -5.33 13.12 -7.13
CA SER A 180 -4.37 14.20 -6.94
C SER A 180 -4.26 15.04 -8.20
N GLU A 181 -4.16 16.36 -8.05
CA GLU A 181 -3.89 17.26 -9.18
C GLU A 181 -2.58 16.90 -9.88
N THR A 182 -1.56 16.56 -9.11
CA THR A 182 -0.26 16.09 -9.64
C THR A 182 -0.42 14.91 -10.60
N ASP A 183 -1.26 13.94 -10.27
CA ASP A 183 -1.50 12.78 -11.15
C ASP A 183 -2.32 13.14 -12.38
N ILE A 184 -3.31 14.01 -12.22
CA ILE A 184 -4.14 14.49 -13.34
C ILE A 184 -3.25 15.20 -14.36
N GLU A 185 -2.37 16.08 -13.91
CA GLU A 185 -1.42 16.80 -14.76
C GLU A 185 -0.40 15.84 -15.39
N ALA A 186 0.20 14.94 -14.59
CA ALA A 186 1.18 13.97 -15.08
C ALA A 186 0.61 13.04 -16.14
N VAL A 187 -0.61 12.54 -15.96
CA VAL A 187 -1.28 11.68 -16.93
C VAL A 187 -1.59 12.44 -18.22
N SER A 188 -2.09 13.67 -18.10
CA SER A 188 -2.34 14.55 -19.26
C SER A 188 -1.04 14.79 -20.05
N TYR A 189 0.03 15.15 -19.37
CA TYR A 189 1.34 15.36 -19.97
C TYR A 189 1.87 14.10 -20.68
N THR A 190 1.79 12.94 -20.02
CA THR A 190 2.26 11.67 -20.58
C THR A 190 1.55 11.32 -21.89
N HIS A 191 0.23 11.47 -21.95
CA HIS A 191 -0.56 11.19 -23.17
C HIS A 191 -0.17 12.12 -24.33
N LEU A 192 -0.03 13.42 -24.07
CA LEU A 192 0.34 14.41 -25.08
C LEU A 192 1.77 14.16 -25.60
N ARG A 193 2.73 13.94 -24.70
CA ARG A 193 4.14 13.75 -25.05
C ARG A 193 4.42 12.43 -25.76
N ALA A 194 3.75 11.35 -25.40
CA ALA A 194 3.91 10.08 -26.09
C ALA A 194 3.46 10.19 -27.56
N HIS A 195 2.40 10.93 -27.83
CA HIS A 195 1.95 11.20 -29.19
C HIS A 195 2.95 12.07 -29.97
N GLU A 196 3.41 13.17 -29.40
CA GLU A 196 4.39 14.07 -30.00
C GLU A 196 5.69 13.32 -30.34
N THR A 197 6.23 12.54 -29.40
CA THR A 197 7.50 11.80 -29.57
C THR A 197 7.39 10.76 -30.69
N SER A 198 6.22 10.14 -30.88
CA SER A 198 5.99 9.20 -31.98
C SER A 198 6.11 9.84 -33.37
N LEU A 199 5.90 11.16 -33.49
CA LEU A 199 6.04 11.93 -34.70
C LEU A 199 7.50 12.31 -35.01
N HIS A 200 8.36 12.37 -33.97
CA HIS A 200 9.76 12.78 -34.09
C HIS A 200 10.76 11.61 -34.28
N LEU A 201 10.29 10.37 -34.19
CA LEU A 201 11.11 9.17 -34.39
C LEU A 201 11.12 8.69 -35.86
N VAL A 202 11.19 9.60 -36.81
CA VAL A 202 11.35 9.33 -38.26
C VAL A 202 12.77 9.62 -38.67
#